data_8ac0152ba1c3b18f26fb86c503347ea5
#
_entry.id   8ac0152ba1c3b18f26fb86c503347ea5
#
_cell.length_a   1.000
_cell.length_b   1.000
_cell.length_c   1.000
_cell.angle_alpha   90.00
_cell.angle_beta   90.00
_cell.angle_gamma   90.00
#
_symmetry.space_group_name_H-M   'P 1'
#
loop_
_entity.id
_entity.type
_entity.pdbx_description
1 polymer ?
#
loop_
_entity_poly.entity_id
_entity_poly.type
_entity_poly.pdbx_seq_one_letter_code
_entity_poly.pdbx_strand_id
1 'polypeptide(L)'
;MLKDKDRIFQNLYNDLGSDVSSSQKRGDWVNTKDLTDRGRDWIINEIKTSQLRGRGGAGFPTGLKWSFAPKEVGSRPHYLVINGDESEPGTCKDRDILRFEPHKLIEGCLIASYAVQAHVCYIYIRGEYFVDGQKLQAAIDEAYEKKLIGKNAAGTGWDLDIYIHYGAGAYICGEETALLESIEGKKGQPRLKPPFPALIGLYGCPTIINNVETIAVVPTILRRGGEWFASLGREKNTGTKIFCISGNVNNPCNVEEEMNIPLKELIEVHAGGVIGGWDNLQAVIPGGSSMPLIPKEKCETLTMDFDSLMAEKSGLGTAGIVVINKDQDIIKCMARIARFYKHESCGQCTPCREGSGWMWRMLERMAKGEATKDEVDMLGDVTNQIAGHTICAFGEGSSWPVQGLLRHFKKEIEERNNLDLIVEKKNTIPYLVDQHLLDKKNA
;
A
#
# COMPACT_ATOMS: atom_id res chain seq x y z
N MET A 1 6.08 -14.67 -17.51
CA MET A 1 7.11 -13.62 -17.23
C MET A 1 6.99 -12.48 -18.22
N LEU A 2 6.99 -11.27 -17.72
CA LEU A 2 6.96 -10.02 -18.52
C LEU A 2 8.19 -9.94 -19.44
N LYS A 3 7.97 -9.59 -20.71
CA LYS A 3 9.07 -9.40 -21.66
C LYS A 3 9.77 -8.06 -21.38
N ASP A 4 11.08 -8.00 -21.49
CA ASP A 4 11.86 -6.78 -21.22
C ASP A 4 11.38 -5.56 -22.01
N LYS A 5 10.93 -5.74 -23.26
CA LYS A 5 10.36 -4.66 -24.09
C LYS A 5 9.06 -4.08 -23.52
N ASP A 6 8.35 -4.83 -22.67
CA ASP A 6 7.08 -4.45 -22.09
C ASP A 6 7.24 -3.84 -20.67
N ARG A 7 8.45 -3.93 -20.08
CA ARG A 7 8.76 -3.29 -18.79
C ARG A 7 8.65 -1.78 -18.86
N ILE A 8 8.04 -1.23 -17.83
CA ILE A 8 7.90 0.22 -17.64
C ILE A 8 9.09 0.77 -16.86
N PHE A 9 9.51 0.05 -15.80
CA PHE A 9 10.57 0.46 -14.89
C PHE A 9 11.89 -0.24 -15.23
N GLN A 10 12.63 0.31 -16.20
CA GLN A 10 13.87 -0.32 -16.69
C GLN A 10 15.07 -0.12 -15.78
N ASN A 11 15.07 0.94 -14.94
CA ASN A 11 16.20 1.27 -14.08
C ASN A 11 16.17 0.61 -12.70
N LEU A 12 15.14 -0.18 -12.40
CA LEU A 12 15.06 -0.91 -11.12
C LEU A 12 16.11 -2.01 -10.98
N TYR A 13 16.62 -2.52 -12.11
CA TYR A 13 17.48 -3.71 -12.17
C TYR A 13 18.94 -3.38 -12.47
N ASN A 14 19.19 -2.23 -13.08
CA ASN A 14 20.50 -1.79 -13.51
C ASN A 14 20.62 -0.29 -13.27
N ASP A 15 21.69 0.15 -12.66
CA ASP A 15 21.93 1.57 -12.48
C ASP A 15 22.29 2.24 -13.84
N LEU A 16 21.24 2.63 -14.55
CA LEU A 16 21.33 3.32 -15.86
C LEU A 16 21.33 4.85 -15.70
N GLY A 17 21.45 5.34 -14.48
CA GLY A 17 21.35 6.75 -14.16
C GLY A 17 19.91 7.23 -13.95
N SER A 18 19.73 8.16 -13.02
CA SER A 18 18.43 8.75 -12.68
C SER A 18 18.25 10.20 -13.12
N ASP A 19 19.24 10.77 -13.83
CA ASP A 19 19.20 12.12 -14.40
C ASP A 19 18.30 12.21 -15.66
N VAL A 20 17.95 13.43 -16.07
CA VAL A 20 17.10 13.69 -17.25
C VAL A 20 17.65 13.02 -18.51
N SER A 21 18.96 13.12 -18.79
CA SER A 21 19.54 12.57 -20.02
C SER A 21 19.41 11.05 -20.08
N SER A 22 19.64 10.38 -18.94
CA SER A 22 19.49 8.93 -18.79
C SER A 22 18.01 8.51 -18.90
N SER A 23 17.10 9.27 -18.30
CA SER A 23 15.65 9.05 -18.40
C SER A 23 15.13 9.22 -19.82
N GLN A 24 15.60 10.23 -20.55
CA GLN A 24 15.22 10.44 -21.96
C GLN A 24 15.66 9.28 -22.87
N LYS A 25 16.82 8.67 -22.61
CA LYS A 25 17.25 7.47 -23.34
C LYS A 25 16.31 6.27 -23.12
N ARG A 26 15.62 6.22 -21.97
CA ARG A 26 14.60 5.22 -21.65
C ARG A 26 13.20 5.59 -22.14
N GLY A 27 13.05 6.78 -22.75
CA GLY A 27 11.79 7.25 -23.34
C GLY A 27 10.98 8.19 -22.48
N ASP A 28 11.45 8.58 -21.28
CA ASP A 28 10.80 9.61 -20.48
C ASP A 28 10.98 10.99 -21.13
N TRP A 29 10.00 11.89 -20.96
CA TRP A 29 9.99 13.22 -21.54
C TRP A 29 9.99 13.28 -23.09
N VAL A 30 9.92 12.13 -23.76
CA VAL A 30 9.82 12.08 -25.23
C VAL A 30 8.37 12.37 -25.63
N ASN A 31 8.20 13.41 -26.45
CA ASN A 31 6.88 13.82 -26.98
C ASN A 31 5.81 14.12 -25.90
N THR A 32 6.21 14.57 -24.72
CA THR A 32 5.26 14.90 -23.63
C THR A 32 4.26 15.96 -24.05
N LYS A 33 4.72 16.97 -24.83
CA LYS A 33 3.83 17.99 -25.41
C LYS A 33 2.77 17.37 -26.32
N ASP A 34 3.14 16.46 -27.20
CA ASP A 34 2.20 15.84 -28.15
C ASP A 34 1.11 15.02 -27.41
N LEU A 35 1.44 14.46 -26.25
CA LEU A 35 0.45 13.77 -25.39
C LEU A 35 -0.55 14.75 -24.80
N THR A 36 -0.09 15.90 -24.31
CA THR A 36 -0.98 16.92 -23.72
C THR A 36 -1.78 17.67 -24.78
N ASP A 37 -1.24 17.89 -25.97
CA ASP A 37 -1.94 18.54 -27.11
C ASP A 37 -3.19 17.74 -27.54
N ARG A 38 -3.27 16.45 -27.26
CA ARG A 38 -4.48 15.64 -27.48
C ARG A 38 -5.62 16.00 -26.53
N GLY A 39 -5.32 16.73 -25.47
CA GLY A 39 -6.28 17.27 -24.52
C GLY A 39 -6.62 16.36 -23.35
N ARG A 40 -7.18 16.97 -22.32
CA ARG A 40 -7.55 16.36 -21.06
C ARG A 40 -8.43 15.11 -21.20
N ASP A 41 -9.49 15.23 -22.00
CA ASP A 41 -10.47 14.14 -22.12
C ASP A 41 -9.85 12.91 -22.80
N TRP A 42 -8.95 13.12 -23.76
CA TRP A 42 -8.20 12.02 -24.36
C TRP A 42 -7.33 11.30 -23.32
N ILE A 43 -6.55 12.06 -22.52
CA ILE A 43 -5.69 11.48 -21.46
C ILE A 43 -6.53 10.62 -20.49
N ILE A 44 -7.65 11.18 -20.00
CA ILE A 44 -8.53 10.46 -19.07
C ILE A 44 -9.11 9.20 -19.73
N ASN A 45 -9.49 9.27 -21.00
CA ASN A 45 -10.04 8.13 -21.72
C ASN A 45 -8.99 7.05 -22.00
N GLU A 46 -7.74 7.41 -22.33
CA GLU A 46 -6.66 6.43 -22.47
C GLU A 46 -6.37 5.70 -21.15
N ILE A 47 -6.39 6.43 -20.03
CA ILE A 47 -6.24 5.80 -18.71
C ILE A 47 -7.46 4.93 -18.34
N LYS A 48 -8.67 5.28 -18.78
CA LYS A 48 -9.85 4.39 -18.64
C LYS A 48 -9.70 3.14 -19.50
N THR A 49 -9.29 3.30 -20.76
CA THR A 49 -9.06 2.18 -21.69
C THR A 49 -8.00 1.22 -21.18
N SER A 50 -6.94 1.75 -20.56
CA SER A 50 -5.91 0.93 -19.93
C SER A 50 -6.39 0.08 -18.75
N GLN A 51 -7.58 0.41 -18.18
CA GLN A 51 -8.12 -0.19 -16.97
C GLN A 51 -7.14 -0.10 -15.77
N LEU A 52 -6.23 0.87 -15.76
CA LEU A 52 -5.28 1.06 -14.68
C LEU A 52 -6.01 1.22 -13.33
N ARG A 53 -5.77 0.28 -12.43
CA ARG A 53 -6.20 0.37 -11.03
C ARG A 53 -5.10 0.97 -10.18
N GLY A 54 -5.46 1.75 -9.16
CA GLY A 54 -4.51 2.35 -8.24
C GLY A 54 -3.56 1.33 -7.60
N ARG A 55 -2.27 1.66 -7.56
CA ARG A 55 -1.19 0.78 -7.06
C ARG A 55 -0.87 0.99 -5.57
N GLY A 56 -1.61 1.88 -4.90
CA GLY A 56 -1.42 2.18 -3.47
C GLY A 56 -2.10 1.22 -2.49
N GLY A 57 -2.82 0.21 -2.98
CA GLY A 57 -3.47 -0.81 -2.13
C GLY A 57 -4.97 -0.97 -2.41
N ALA A 58 -5.74 0.09 -2.48
CA ALA A 58 -7.20 0.05 -2.65
C ALA A 58 -7.67 -0.38 -4.06
N GLY A 59 -6.81 -0.27 -5.08
CA GLY A 59 -7.13 -0.71 -6.43
C GLY A 59 -8.28 0.02 -7.13
N PHE A 60 -8.59 1.26 -6.75
CA PHE A 60 -9.65 2.03 -7.39
C PHE A 60 -9.26 2.41 -8.83
N PRO A 61 -10.17 2.35 -9.84
CA PRO A 61 -9.86 2.70 -11.23
C PRO A 61 -9.38 4.15 -11.39
N THR A 62 -8.15 4.33 -11.88
CA THR A 62 -7.48 5.63 -11.92
C THR A 62 -8.16 6.62 -12.86
N GLY A 63 -8.51 6.19 -14.08
CA GLY A 63 -9.19 7.06 -15.04
C GLY A 63 -10.59 7.49 -14.59
N LEU A 64 -11.29 6.63 -13.83
CA LEU A 64 -12.57 6.99 -13.22
C LEU A 64 -12.34 8.02 -12.10
N LYS A 65 -11.33 7.83 -11.24
CA LYS A 65 -10.99 8.81 -10.19
C LYS A 65 -10.71 10.19 -10.77
N TRP A 66 -9.95 10.28 -11.86
CA TRP A 66 -9.65 11.55 -12.51
C TRP A 66 -10.88 12.22 -13.12
N SER A 67 -11.86 11.44 -13.60
CA SER A 67 -13.10 12.01 -14.14
C SER A 67 -14.01 12.64 -13.08
N PHE A 68 -13.74 12.44 -11.78
CA PHE A 68 -14.44 13.13 -10.70
C PHE A 68 -13.90 14.54 -10.41
N ALA A 69 -12.72 14.89 -10.93
CA ALA A 69 -12.22 16.25 -10.84
C ALA A 69 -13.16 17.21 -11.58
N PRO A 70 -13.54 18.35 -11.01
CA PRO A 70 -14.40 19.32 -11.66
C PRO A 70 -13.87 19.72 -13.05
N LYS A 71 -14.75 19.85 -14.04
CA LYS A 71 -14.35 20.21 -15.41
C LYS A 71 -13.95 21.66 -15.52
N GLU A 72 -14.54 22.51 -14.71
CA GLU A 72 -14.25 23.94 -14.69
C GLU A 72 -13.50 24.28 -13.41
N VAL A 73 -12.40 24.99 -13.59
CA VAL A 73 -11.66 25.58 -12.45
C VAL A 73 -12.44 26.80 -12.01
N GLY A 74 -13.14 26.67 -10.88
CA GLY A 74 -13.86 27.80 -10.27
C GLY A 74 -12.89 28.78 -9.58
N SER A 75 -13.35 29.45 -8.54
CA SER A 75 -12.52 30.37 -7.75
C SER A 75 -11.47 29.69 -6.86
N ARG A 76 -11.54 28.37 -6.71
CA ARG A 76 -10.60 27.58 -5.89
C ARG A 76 -9.63 26.79 -6.78
N PRO A 77 -8.31 26.80 -6.48
CA PRO A 77 -7.33 26.01 -7.23
C PRO A 77 -7.62 24.50 -7.07
N HIS A 78 -7.17 23.70 -8.06
CA HIS A 78 -7.12 22.26 -7.94
C HIS A 78 -5.72 21.83 -7.50
N TYR A 79 -5.63 20.75 -6.75
CA TYR A 79 -4.37 20.16 -6.32
C TYR A 79 -4.24 18.72 -6.80
N LEU A 80 -3.03 18.37 -7.19
CA LEU A 80 -2.60 16.98 -7.31
C LEU A 80 -1.75 16.63 -6.08
N VAL A 81 -2.02 15.50 -5.46
CA VAL A 81 -1.23 15.00 -4.34
C VAL A 81 -0.75 13.58 -4.65
N ILE A 82 0.55 13.37 -4.59
CA ILE A 82 1.17 12.07 -4.77
C ILE A 82 1.43 11.46 -3.40
N ASN A 83 0.83 10.31 -3.18
CA ASN A 83 1.00 9.55 -1.95
C ASN A 83 2.22 8.64 -2.08
N GLY A 84 3.31 9.05 -1.47
CA GLY A 84 4.56 8.31 -1.25
C GLY A 84 4.78 7.96 0.23
N ASP A 85 3.72 7.98 1.06
CA ASP A 85 3.79 7.46 2.43
C ASP A 85 3.74 5.93 2.41
N GLU A 86 4.81 5.32 1.92
CA GLU A 86 4.96 3.87 1.80
C GLU A 86 5.36 3.26 3.13
N SER A 87 4.39 3.07 4.00
CA SER A 87 4.60 2.57 5.37
C SER A 87 4.05 1.17 5.59
N GLU A 88 3.44 0.54 4.58
CA GLU A 88 2.93 -0.83 4.65
C GLU A 88 4.07 -1.83 4.81
N PRO A 89 4.17 -2.59 5.93
CA PRO A 89 5.20 -3.60 6.08
C PRO A 89 5.18 -4.66 4.96
N GLY A 90 6.35 -4.91 4.39
CA GLY A 90 6.52 -5.76 3.20
C GLY A 90 6.58 -4.99 1.88
N THR A 91 6.39 -3.67 1.87
CA THR A 91 6.31 -2.84 0.66
C THR A 91 7.44 -1.82 0.61
N CYS A 92 8.14 -1.74 -0.54
CA CYS A 92 9.24 -0.78 -0.78
C CYS A 92 9.42 -0.42 -2.27
N LYS A 93 8.36 -0.52 -3.07
CA LYS A 93 8.35 -0.24 -4.51
C LYS A 93 8.41 1.25 -4.85
N ASP A 94 7.69 2.08 -4.10
CA ASP A 94 7.66 3.52 -4.32
C ASP A 94 9.03 4.14 -4.01
N ARG A 95 9.71 3.63 -2.97
CA ARG A 95 11.10 4.00 -2.67
C ARG A 95 12.03 3.79 -3.86
N ASP A 96 11.92 2.66 -4.55
CA ASP A 96 12.78 2.36 -5.69
C ASP A 96 12.45 3.24 -6.89
N ILE A 97 11.18 3.59 -7.10
CA ILE A 97 10.80 4.58 -8.13
C ILE A 97 11.42 5.95 -7.82
N LEU A 98 11.33 6.41 -6.56
CA LEU A 98 11.94 7.67 -6.13
C LEU A 98 13.46 7.70 -6.33
N ARG A 99 14.13 6.55 -6.14
CA ARG A 99 15.59 6.42 -6.27
C ARG A 99 16.08 6.35 -7.70
N PHE A 100 15.39 5.56 -8.52
CA PHE A 100 15.93 5.10 -9.81
C PHE A 100 15.16 5.64 -11.01
N GLU A 101 13.90 6.01 -10.85
CA GLU A 101 13.01 6.50 -11.91
C GLU A 101 12.29 7.82 -11.56
N PRO A 102 12.97 8.79 -10.89
CA PRO A 102 12.30 10.01 -10.42
C PRO A 102 11.68 10.82 -11.54
N HIS A 103 12.35 10.91 -12.72
CA HIS A 103 11.82 11.67 -13.85
C HIS A 103 10.57 11.06 -14.47
N LYS A 104 10.41 9.74 -14.42
CA LYS A 104 9.18 9.07 -14.84
C LYS A 104 8.00 9.49 -13.95
N LEU A 105 8.23 9.60 -12.64
CA LEU A 105 7.24 10.12 -11.70
C LEU A 105 6.94 11.61 -11.97
N ILE A 106 7.97 12.45 -12.14
CA ILE A 106 7.81 13.89 -12.33
C ILE A 106 7.05 14.17 -13.64
N GLU A 107 7.35 13.47 -14.73
CA GLU A 107 6.60 13.54 -15.97
C GLU A 107 5.13 13.09 -15.79
N GLY A 108 4.94 12.00 -15.05
CA GLY A 108 3.60 11.54 -14.68
C GLY A 108 2.81 12.58 -13.89
N CYS A 109 3.48 13.32 -12.99
CA CYS A 109 2.87 14.45 -12.27
C CYS A 109 2.44 15.57 -13.22
N LEU A 110 3.25 15.92 -14.23
CA LEU A 110 2.86 16.94 -15.22
C LEU A 110 1.60 16.51 -15.99
N ILE A 111 1.59 15.31 -16.52
CA ILE A 111 0.48 14.79 -17.31
C ILE A 111 -0.81 14.67 -16.45
N ALA A 112 -0.67 14.13 -15.24
CA ALA A 112 -1.81 14.02 -14.32
C ALA A 112 -2.34 15.39 -13.91
N SER A 113 -1.45 16.35 -13.60
CA SER A 113 -1.81 17.73 -13.26
C SER A 113 -2.59 18.41 -14.39
N TYR A 114 -2.12 18.26 -15.62
CA TYR A 114 -2.85 18.75 -16.80
C TYR A 114 -4.25 18.10 -16.90
N ALA A 115 -4.34 16.80 -16.73
CA ALA A 115 -5.61 16.06 -16.82
C ALA A 115 -6.61 16.46 -15.74
N VAL A 116 -6.19 16.76 -14.51
CA VAL A 116 -7.07 17.14 -13.40
C VAL A 116 -7.10 18.66 -13.16
N GLN A 117 -6.43 19.42 -14.02
CA GLN A 117 -6.39 20.90 -13.99
C GLN A 117 -5.75 21.45 -12.70
N ALA A 118 -4.72 20.81 -12.22
CA ALA A 118 -3.94 21.25 -11.06
C ALA A 118 -2.66 21.98 -11.53
N HIS A 119 -2.35 23.13 -10.92
CA HIS A 119 -1.10 23.86 -11.15
C HIS A 119 -0.07 23.63 -10.06
N VAL A 120 -0.46 22.94 -8.99
CA VAL A 120 0.40 22.59 -7.87
C VAL A 120 0.26 21.10 -7.57
N CYS A 121 1.41 20.44 -7.46
CA CYS A 121 1.54 19.04 -7.07
C CYS A 121 2.35 18.93 -5.78
N TYR A 122 1.80 18.29 -4.76
CA TYR A 122 2.55 17.90 -3.58
C TYR A 122 2.90 16.41 -3.66
N ILE A 123 4.18 16.08 -3.52
CA ILE A 123 4.64 14.70 -3.36
C ILE A 123 4.90 14.48 -1.87
N TYR A 124 3.98 13.78 -1.21
CA TYR A 124 4.10 13.43 0.21
C TYR A 124 4.90 12.14 0.33
N ILE A 125 6.02 12.19 1.04
CA ILE A 125 6.86 11.02 1.30
C ILE A 125 7.02 10.82 2.81
N ARG A 126 7.14 9.56 3.23
CA ARG A 126 7.37 9.27 4.65
C ARG A 126 8.71 9.83 5.13
N GLY A 127 8.75 10.24 6.41
CA GLY A 127 9.94 10.89 6.99
C GLY A 127 11.21 10.04 6.93
N GLU A 128 11.07 8.71 6.96
CA GLU A 128 12.20 7.76 6.88
C GLU A 128 12.87 7.73 5.51
N TYR A 129 12.22 8.23 4.46
CA TYR A 129 12.78 8.32 3.11
C TYR A 129 13.53 9.63 2.87
N PHE A 130 14.25 10.11 3.89
CA PHE A 130 14.97 11.38 3.80
C PHE A 130 16.00 11.42 2.65
N VAL A 131 16.82 10.38 2.54
CA VAL A 131 17.82 10.27 1.45
C VAL A 131 17.16 10.15 0.08
N ASP A 132 16.07 9.41 -0.01
CA ASP A 132 15.31 9.24 -1.26
C ASP A 132 14.62 10.54 -1.65
N GLY A 133 14.12 11.28 -0.66
CA GLY A 133 13.56 12.61 -0.87
C GLY A 133 14.59 13.63 -1.36
N GLN A 134 15.85 13.56 -0.89
CA GLN A 134 16.93 14.41 -1.42
C GLN A 134 17.23 14.09 -2.88
N LYS A 135 17.24 12.81 -3.26
CA LYS A 135 17.40 12.40 -4.68
C LYS A 135 16.24 12.90 -5.55
N LEU A 136 15.02 12.76 -5.06
CA LEU A 136 13.84 13.27 -5.74
C LEU A 136 13.89 14.80 -5.88
N GLN A 137 14.33 15.53 -4.83
CA GLN A 137 14.48 16.98 -4.90
C GLN A 137 15.50 17.38 -5.96
N ALA A 138 16.64 16.71 -6.04
CA ALA A 138 17.65 16.96 -7.08
C ALA A 138 17.06 16.74 -8.48
N ALA A 139 16.24 15.71 -8.69
CA ALA A 139 15.58 15.47 -9.98
C ALA A 139 14.50 16.54 -10.29
N ILE A 140 13.79 17.05 -9.27
CA ILE A 140 12.84 18.17 -9.43
C ILE A 140 13.61 19.45 -9.83
N ASP A 141 14.71 19.75 -9.14
CA ASP A 141 15.54 20.93 -9.45
C ASP A 141 16.08 20.86 -10.89
N GLU A 142 16.58 19.68 -11.32
CA GLU A 142 17.00 19.44 -12.70
C GLU A 142 15.83 19.62 -13.69
N ALA A 143 14.63 19.16 -13.35
CA ALA A 143 13.45 19.33 -14.19
C ALA A 143 13.05 20.81 -14.34
N TYR A 144 13.20 21.64 -13.30
CA TYR A 144 13.03 23.09 -13.40
C TYR A 144 14.10 23.74 -14.29
N GLU A 145 15.38 23.38 -14.12
CA GLU A 145 16.49 23.89 -14.95
C GLU A 145 16.28 23.59 -16.42
N LYS A 146 15.79 22.39 -16.74
CA LYS A 146 15.48 21.95 -18.12
C LYS A 146 14.13 22.45 -18.62
N LYS A 147 13.37 23.23 -17.83
CA LYS A 147 12.01 23.71 -18.15
C LYS A 147 11.02 22.58 -18.44
N LEU A 148 11.22 21.44 -17.83
CA LEU A 148 10.30 20.31 -17.92
C LEU A 148 9.10 20.48 -16.98
N ILE A 149 9.26 21.29 -15.91
CA ILE A 149 8.22 21.76 -15.01
C ILE A 149 8.37 23.28 -14.78
N GLY A 150 7.51 23.91 -14.01
CA GLY A 150 7.43 25.33 -13.82
C GLY A 150 6.54 25.99 -14.88
N LYS A 151 6.91 27.18 -15.36
CA LYS A 151 6.17 27.93 -16.38
C LYS A 151 6.29 27.25 -17.74
N ASN A 152 5.13 27.08 -18.42
CA ASN A 152 5.06 26.41 -19.72
C ASN A 152 5.83 25.07 -19.72
N ALA A 153 5.53 24.24 -18.73
CA ALA A 153 6.20 22.98 -18.45
C ALA A 153 6.33 22.10 -19.71
N ALA A 154 7.54 21.66 -20.06
CA ALA A 154 7.85 20.87 -21.26
C ALA A 154 7.25 21.44 -22.57
N GLY A 155 6.96 22.73 -22.63
CA GLY A 155 6.35 23.38 -23.80
C GLY A 155 4.86 23.11 -24.00
N THR A 156 4.18 22.57 -22.99
CA THR A 156 2.76 22.15 -23.06
C THR A 156 1.76 23.30 -22.94
N GLY A 157 2.22 24.52 -22.64
CA GLY A 157 1.34 25.64 -22.28
C GLY A 157 0.76 25.55 -20.86
N TRP A 158 1.11 24.53 -20.10
CA TRP A 158 0.66 24.30 -18.72
C TRP A 158 1.75 24.72 -17.72
N ASP A 159 1.36 25.42 -16.68
CA ASP A 159 2.25 25.75 -15.56
C ASP A 159 2.08 24.70 -14.46
N LEU A 160 3.20 24.18 -13.92
CA LEU A 160 3.17 23.22 -12.83
C LEU A 160 4.31 23.46 -11.84
N ASP A 161 3.99 23.66 -10.59
CA ASP A 161 4.94 23.62 -9.48
C ASP A 161 4.83 22.32 -8.70
N ILE A 162 5.98 21.71 -8.36
CA ILE A 162 6.06 20.46 -7.59
C ILE A 162 6.80 20.73 -6.29
N TYR A 163 6.20 20.30 -5.18
CA TYR A 163 6.76 20.41 -3.82
C TYR A 163 6.82 19.04 -3.14
N ILE A 164 7.93 18.75 -2.48
CA ILE A 164 8.02 17.58 -1.59
C ILE A 164 7.53 17.99 -0.20
N HIS A 165 6.68 17.16 0.38
CA HIS A 165 6.28 17.26 1.77
C HIS A 165 6.74 16.00 2.52
N TYR A 166 7.55 16.17 3.56
CA TYR A 166 8.00 15.07 4.40
C TYR A 166 7.00 14.81 5.51
N GLY A 167 6.52 13.56 5.60
CA GLY A 167 5.76 13.08 6.75
C GLY A 167 6.67 12.87 7.97
N ALA A 168 6.06 12.51 9.08
CA ALA A 168 6.74 12.29 10.36
C ALA A 168 6.74 10.82 10.81
N GLY A 169 6.65 9.86 9.88
CA GLY A 169 6.74 8.43 10.16
C GLY A 169 5.46 7.78 10.68
N ALA A 170 4.29 8.37 10.44
CA ALA A 170 3.01 7.80 10.85
C ALA A 170 2.36 7.02 9.69
N TYR A 171 2.20 5.70 9.83
CA TYR A 171 1.53 4.83 8.85
C TYR A 171 0.16 5.35 8.41
N ILE A 172 -0.63 5.90 9.36
CA ILE A 172 -1.98 6.41 9.05
C ILE A 172 -1.96 7.55 8.01
N CYS A 173 -0.86 8.28 7.85
CA CYS A 173 -0.74 9.33 6.85
C CYS A 173 -0.67 8.79 5.41
N GLY A 174 -0.61 7.46 5.21
CA GLY A 174 -0.89 6.80 3.93
C GLY A 174 -2.38 6.77 3.57
N GLU A 175 -3.30 6.94 4.52
CA GLU A 175 -4.72 7.16 4.22
C GLU A 175 -4.90 8.54 3.59
N GLU A 176 -5.63 8.63 2.47
CA GLU A 176 -5.65 9.83 1.63
C GLU A 176 -6.07 11.12 2.37
N THR A 177 -7.00 11.04 3.33
CA THR A 177 -7.48 12.21 4.07
C THR A 177 -6.63 12.55 5.28
N ALA A 178 -6.01 11.56 5.94
CA ALA A 178 -5.01 11.79 6.97
C ALA A 178 -3.74 12.44 6.39
N LEU A 179 -3.35 12.04 5.17
CA LEU A 179 -2.29 12.69 4.41
C LEU A 179 -2.58 14.17 4.17
N LEU A 180 -3.81 14.52 3.76
CA LEU A 180 -4.23 15.91 3.58
C LEU A 180 -4.18 16.70 4.89
N GLU A 181 -4.68 16.13 5.99
CA GLU A 181 -4.59 16.77 7.31
C GLU A 181 -3.12 17.03 7.70
N SER A 182 -2.22 16.09 7.40
CA SER A 182 -0.78 16.24 7.66
C SER A 182 -0.15 17.37 6.83
N ILE A 183 -0.46 17.47 5.53
CA ILE A 183 0.02 18.58 4.68
C ILE A 183 -0.49 19.93 5.21
N GLU A 184 -1.73 19.97 5.71
CA GLU A 184 -2.32 21.16 6.31
C GLU A 184 -1.73 21.53 7.69
N GLY A 185 -0.74 20.77 8.18
CA GLY A 185 -0.10 21.01 9.48
C GLY A 185 -0.95 20.59 10.68
N LYS A 186 -1.97 19.78 10.44
CA LYS A 186 -2.85 19.23 11.46
C LYS A 186 -2.43 17.83 11.88
N LYS A 187 -3.08 17.29 12.90
CA LYS A 187 -2.94 15.89 13.30
C LYS A 187 -3.40 14.99 12.16
N GLY A 188 -2.58 13.99 11.78
CA GLY A 188 -2.86 13.05 10.71
C GLY A 188 -4.00 12.09 11.07
N GLN A 189 -5.21 12.59 11.11
CA GLN A 189 -6.42 11.80 11.38
C GLN A 189 -7.34 11.84 10.16
N PRO A 190 -7.86 10.69 9.70
CA PRO A 190 -8.77 10.61 8.57
C PRO A 190 -10.02 11.47 8.75
N ARG A 191 -10.50 12.01 7.63
CA ARG A 191 -11.78 12.73 7.53
C ARG A 191 -12.92 11.76 7.28
N LEU A 192 -14.12 12.11 7.70
CA LEU A 192 -15.34 11.43 7.26
C LEU A 192 -15.60 11.69 5.78
N LYS A 193 -16.06 10.70 5.07
CA LYS A 193 -16.49 10.76 3.67
C LYS A 193 -17.98 10.42 3.60
N PRO A 194 -18.84 11.15 2.86
CA PRO A 194 -18.56 12.39 2.12
C PRO A 194 -18.33 13.62 3.03
N PRO A 195 -17.67 14.70 2.54
CA PRO A 195 -17.26 14.92 1.14
C PRO A 195 -15.97 14.18 0.75
N PHE A 196 -15.88 13.81 -0.53
CA PHE A 196 -14.68 13.20 -1.07
C PHE A 196 -13.65 14.27 -1.48
N PRO A 197 -12.33 13.97 -1.41
CA PRO A 197 -11.26 14.93 -1.73
C PRO A 197 -11.35 15.54 -3.13
N ALA A 198 -11.89 14.82 -4.11
CA ALA A 198 -12.11 15.36 -5.46
C ALA A 198 -12.96 16.63 -5.49
N LEU A 199 -13.80 16.84 -4.47
CA LEU A 199 -14.63 18.05 -4.31
C LEU A 199 -14.12 18.97 -3.20
N ILE A 200 -13.71 18.41 -2.05
CA ILE A 200 -13.23 19.12 -0.87
C ILE A 200 -12.05 18.36 -0.28
N GLY A 201 -10.85 18.68 -0.77
CA GLY A 201 -9.59 18.05 -0.36
C GLY A 201 -8.66 19.04 0.38
N LEU A 202 -7.45 19.19 -0.13
CA LEU A 202 -6.38 19.99 0.44
C LEU A 202 -6.83 21.48 0.55
N TYR A 203 -6.71 22.06 1.72
CA TYR A 203 -7.13 23.45 2.01
C TYR A 203 -8.58 23.75 1.60
N GLY A 204 -9.46 22.74 1.62
CA GLY A 204 -10.84 22.84 1.18
C GLY A 204 -11.03 22.92 -0.34
N CYS A 205 -10.01 22.64 -1.12
CA CYS A 205 -9.99 22.72 -2.58
C CYS A 205 -10.12 21.33 -3.23
N PRO A 206 -10.64 21.25 -4.48
CA PRO A 206 -10.65 20.00 -5.22
C PRO A 206 -9.26 19.38 -5.31
N THR A 207 -9.12 18.11 -4.94
CA THR A 207 -7.83 17.43 -4.87
C THR A 207 -7.93 15.99 -5.36
N ILE A 208 -7.04 15.63 -6.27
CA ILE A 208 -6.85 14.23 -6.69
C ILE A 208 -5.60 13.68 -6.01
N ILE A 209 -5.74 12.54 -5.31
CA ILE A 209 -4.63 11.86 -4.64
C ILE A 209 -4.36 10.55 -5.37
N ASN A 210 -3.10 10.29 -5.74
CA ASN A 210 -2.67 9.04 -6.34
C ASN A 210 -1.35 8.55 -5.72
N ASN A 211 -1.16 7.23 -5.71
CA ASN A 211 0.11 6.63 -5.30
C ASN A 211 1.23 6.88 -6.33
N VAL A 212 2.49 6.86 -5.88
CA VAL A 212 3.70 7.06 -6.70
C VAL A 212 3.72 6.13 -7.91
N GLU A 213 3.60 4.81 -7.73
CA GLU A 213 3.64 3.84 -8.84
C GLU A 213 2.50 4.08 -9.84
N THR A 214 1.32 4.44 -9.35
CA THR A 214 0.17 4.74 -10.23
C THR A 214 0.46 5.88 -11.20
N ILE A 215 1.11 6.94 -10.73
CA ILE A 215 1.43 8.11 -11.56
C ILE A 215 2.64 7.85 -12.46
N ALA A 216 3.63 7.13 -11.97
CA ALA A 216 4.84 6.84 -12.74
C ALA A 216 4.58 5.99 -14.00
N VAL A 217 3.54 5.15 -14.03
CA VAL A 217 3.21 4.36 -15.22
C VAL A 217 2.44 5.13 -16.30
N VAL A 218 1.82 6.27 -15.96
CA VAL A 218 0.97 7.05 -16.86
C VAL A 218 1.67 7.48 -18.16
N PRO A 219 2.88 8.07 -18.13
CA PRO A 219 3.53 8.51 -19.37
C PRO A 219 3.73 7.36 -20.37
N THR A 220 4.12 6.19 -19.88
CA THR A 220 4.34 5.01 -20.72
C THR A 220 3.02 4.47 -21.28
N ILE A 221 1.95 4.46 -20.49
CA ILE A 221 0.61 4.08 -20.98
C ILE A 221 0.17 4.97 -22.13
N LEU A 222 0.32 6.29 -21.99
CA LEU A 222 -0.12 7.23 -23.04
C LEU A 222 0.72 7.13 -24.32
N ARG A 223 2.04 6.81 -24.21
CA ARG A 223 2.92 6.61 -25.37
C ARG A 223 2.63 5.32 -26.11
N ARG A 224 2.33 4.24 -25.38
CA ARG A 224 2.10 2.92 -25.99
C ARG A 224 0.64 2.64 -26.26
N GLY A 225 -0.26 3.44 -25.70
CA GLY A 225 -1.72 3.29 -25.80
C GLY A 225 -2.33 2.51 -24.62
N GLY A 226 -3.57 2.92 -24.26
CA GLY A 226 -4.31 2.25 -23.18
C GLY A 226 -4.59 0.77 -23.49
N GLU A 227 -4.87 0.43 -24.76
CA GLU A 227 -5.08 -0.95 -25.20
C GLU A 227 -3.84 -1.83 -25.02
N TRP A 228 -2.62 -1.28 -25.26
CA TRP A 228 -1.39 -2.01 -24.99
C TRP A 228 -1.30 -2.42 -23.52
N PHE A 229 -1.54 -1.48 -22.60
CA PHE A 229 -1.50 -1.78 -21.17
C PHE A 229 -2.61 -2.77 -20.76
N ALA A 230 -3.79 -2.64 -21.35
CA ALA A 230 -4.92 -3.54 -21.14
C ALA A 230 -4.69 -4.94 -21.70
N SER A 231 -3.76 -5.11 -22.65
CA SER A 231 -3.39 -6.42 -23.20
C SER A 231 -2.47 -7.24 -22.29
N LEU A 232 -1.89 -6.61 -21.26
CA LEU A 232 -1.09 -7.27 -20.24
C LEU A 232 -2.00 -7.66 -19.06
N GLY A 233 -1.79 -8.83 -18.48
CA GLY A 233 -2.65 -9.35 -17.41
C GLY A 233 -3.96 -9.94 -17.94
N ARG A 234 -5.04 -9.65 -17.25
CA ARG A 234 -6.39 -10.08 -17.65
C ARG A 234 -7.39 -8.94 -17.48
N GLU A 235 -8.56 -9.08 -18.05
CA GLU A 235 -9.66 -8.10 -17.94
C GLU A 235 -9.89 -7.69 -16.48
N LYS A 236 -10.01 -6.39 -16.22
CA LYS A 236 -10.13 -5.73 -14.90
C LYS A 236 -8.91 -5.86 -13.97
N ASN A 237 -7.89 -6.61 -14.38
CA ASN A 237 -6.62 -6.80 -13.68
C ASN A 237 -5.47 -6.67 -14.66
N THR A 238 -5.35 -5.49 -15.27
CA THR A 238 -4.48 -5.23 -16.42
C THR A 238 -3.15 -4.62 -16.03
N GLY A 239 -2.21 -4.72 -16.97
CA GLY A 239 -0.93 -4.06 -16.92
C GLY A 239 0.11 -4.77 -16.08
N THR A 240 1.16 -4.01 -15.74
CA THR A 240 2.25 -4.45 -14.89
C THR A 240 2.07 -3.95 -13.45
N LYS A 241 2.79 -4.57 -12.53
CA LYS A 241 2.87 -4.19 -11.12
C LYS A 241 4.27 -4.48 -10.58
N ILE A 242 4.78 -3.62 -9.71
CA ILE A 242 5.99 -3.95 -8.95
C ILE A 242 5.57 -4.78 -7.74
N PHE A 243 6.08 -6.01 -7.66
CA PHE A 243 5.90 -6.92 -6.54
C PHE A 243 7.13 -6.83 -5.63
N CYS A 244 6.91 -6.63 -4.34
CA CYS A 244 7.97 -6.64 -3.33
C CYS A 244 7.97 -8.00 -2.64
N ILE A 245 9.01 -8.80 -2.83
CA ILE A 245 9.06 -10.17 -2.30
C ILE A 245 10.08 -10.21 -1.15
N SER A 246 9.63 -10.65 0.02
CA SER A 246 10.44 -10.69 1.24
C SER A 246 10.03 -11.84 2.18
N GLY A 247 10.58 -11.85 3.39
CA GLY A 247 10.38 -12.91 4.35
C GLY A 247 11.37 -14.06 4.16
N ASN A 248 10.90 -15.29 4.25
CA ASN A 248 11.77 -16.48 4.19
C ASN A 248 12.02 -16.94 2.75
N VAL A 249 12.61 -16.08 1.94
CA VAL A 249 13.06 -16.35 0.56
C VAL A 249 14.57 -16.21 0.44
N ASN A 250 15.17 -16.89 -0.56
CA ASN A 250 16.62 -16.87 -0.73
C ASN A 250 17.14 -15.49 -1.19
N ASN A 251 16.39 -14.80 -2.07
CA ASN A 251 16.78 -13.51 -2.64
C ASN A 251 15.62 -12.51 -2.57
N PRO A 252 15.43 -11.79 -1.45
CA PRO A 252 14.42 -10.74 -1.38
C PRO A 252 14.63 -9.70 -2.49
N CYS A 253 13.56 -9.32 -3.21
CA CYS A 253 13.66 -8.42 -4.34
C CYS A 253 12.37 -7.64 -4.61
N ASN A 254 12.51 -6.55 -5.37
CA ASN A 254 11.42 -5.92 -6.07
C ASN A 254 11.48 -6.28 -7.55
N VAL A 255 10.37 -6.67 -8.14
CA VAL A 255 10.30 -7.08 -9.55
C VAL A 255 9.03 -6.54 -10.19
N GLU A 256 9.16 -5.96 -11.39
CA GLU A 256 8.02 -5.62 -12.22
C GLU A 256 7.60 -6.83 -13.02
N GLU A 257 6.36 -7.26 -12.82
CA GLU A 257 5.77 -8.36 -13.56
C GLU A 257 4.35 -8.03 -13.99
N GLU A 258 3.84 -8.84 -14.91
CA GLU A 258 2.48 -8.75 -15.40
C GLU A 258 1.48 -9.12 -14.30
N MET A 259 0.38 -8.39 -14.21
CA MET A 259 -0.74 -8.78 -13.36
C MET A 259 -1.21 -10.18 -13.73
N ASN A 260 -1.70 -10.95 -12.75
CA ASN A 260 -2.09 -12.36 -12.93
C ASN A 260 -0.93 -13.38 -13.02
N ILE A 261 0.32 -12.94 -12.74
CA ILE A 261 1.44 -13.88 -12.60
C ILE A 261 1.17 -14.88 -11.47
N PRO A 262 1.51 -16.19 -11.62
CA PRO A 262 1.41 -17.15 -10.52
C PRO A 262 2.28 -16.74 -9.32
N LEU A 263 1.72 -16.78 -8.10
CA LEU A 263 2.46 -16.49 -6.88
C LEU A 263 3.72 -17.37 -6.74
N LYS A 264 3.59 -18.65 -7.08
CA LYS A 264 4.70 -19.59 -7.02
C LYS A 264 5.85 -19.18 -7.95
N GLU A 265 5.55 -18.68 -9.15
CA GLU A 265 6.56 -18.19 -10.09
C GLU A 265 7.29 -16.96 -9.54
N LEU A 266 6.59 -16.02 -8.91
CA LEU A 266 7.23 -14.88 -8.24
C LEU A 266 8.22 -15.34 -7.17
N ILE A 267 7.83 -16.31 -6.35
CA ILE A 267 8.66 -16.79 -5.25
C ILE A 267 9.83 -17.64 -5.77
N GLU A 268 9.55 -18.63 -6.63
CA GLU A 268 10.55 -19.61 -7.05
C GLU A 268 11.54 -19.03 -8.07
N VAL A 269 11.07 -18.23 -9.03
CA VAL A 269 11.92 -17.73 -10.12
C VAL A 269 12.61 -16.42 -9.71
N HIS A 270 11.84 -15.43 -9.22
CA HIS A 270 12.41 -14.12 -8.95
C HIS A 270 13.11 -14.03 -7.59
N ALA A 271 12.52 -14.63 -6.56
CA ALA A 271 13.08 -14.59 -5.21
C ALA A 271 13.96 -15.82 -4.87
N GLY A 272 14.28 -16.66 -5.85
CA GLY A 272 15.17 -17.81 -5.67
C GLY A 272 14.61 -18.92 -4.78
N GLY A 273 13.29 -18.94 -4.57
CA GLY A 273 12.58 -19.94 -3.79
C GLY A 273 12.51 -19.68 -2.29
N VAL A 274 11.70 -20.50 -1.63
CA VAL A 274 11.55 -20.49 -0.17
C VAL A 274 12.80 -21.05 0.50
N ILE A 275 13.25 -20.46 1.59
CA ILE A 275 14.35 -21.03 2.40
C ILE A 275 13.94 -22.42 2.91
N GLY A 276 14.71 -23.44 2.55
CA GLY A 276 14.40 -24.83 2.81
C GLY A 276 13.50 -25.49 1.76
N GLY A 277 13.24 -24.82 0.62
CA GLY A 277 12.43 -25.29 -0.49
C GLY A 277 10.93 -25.07 -0.32
N TRP A 278 10.17 -25.27 -1.39
CA TRP A 278 8.72 -25.05 -1.42
C TRP A 278 7.95 -25.87 -0.36
N ASP A 279 8.44 -27.07 -0.04
CA ASP A 279 7.81 -27.90 0.98
C ASP A 279 7.90 -27.33 2.39
N ASN A 280 8.88 -26.44 2.62
CA ASN A 280 9.02 -25.71 3.87
C ASN A 280 8.11 -24.45 3.95
N LEU A 281 7.39 -24.10 2.89
CA LEU A 281 6.41 -23.00 2.94
C LEU A 281 5.32 -23.32 3.97
N GLN A 282 4.97 -22.35 4.81
CA GLN A 282 3.82 -22.41 5.73
C GLN A 282 2.67 -21.55 5.24
N ALA A 283 2.94 -20.26 4.97
CA ALA A 283 1.95 -19.31 4.52
C ALA A 283 2.61 -18.14 3.77
N VAL A 284 1.79 -17.37 3.05
CA VAL A 284 2.20 -16.11 2.39
C VAL A 284 1.21 -15.01 2.76
N ILE A 285 1.72 -13.82 3.09
CA ILE A 285 0.94 -12.59 3.09
C ILE A 285 1.15 -11.96 1.71
N PRO A 286 0.10 -11.83 0.86
CA PRO A 286 0.33 -11.50 -0.56
C PRO A 286 0.36 -10.00 -0.87
N GLY A 287 -0.13 -9.16 0.02
CA GLY A 287 -0.44 -7.76 -0.30
C GLY A 287 0.00 -6.71 0.73
N GLY A 288 0.99 -7.03 1.56
CA GLY A 288 1.38 -6.25 2.72
C GLY A 288 0.71 -6.74 4.00
N SER A 289 1.20 -6.32 5.14
CA SER A 289 0.79 -6.82 6.45
C SER A 289 -0.69 -6.62 6.77
N SER A 290 -1.39 -5.73 6.07
CA SER A 290 -2.83 -5.48 6.20
C SER A 290 -3.72 -6.54 5.53
N MET A 291 -3.13 -7.44 4.73
CA MET A 291 -3.87 -8.47 4.03
C MET A 291 -3.85 -9.80 4.78
N PRO A 292 -4.96 -10.57 4.72
CA PRO A 292 -5.01 -11.92 5.28
C PRO A 292 -3.96 -12.83 4.66
N LEU A 293 -3.28 -13.60 5.50
CA LEU A 293 -2.35 -14.64 5.04
C LEU A 293 -3.09 -15.79 4.33
N ILE A 294 -2.37 -16.46 3.43
CA ILE A 294 -2.85 -17.59 2.62
C ILE A 294 -1.95 -18.79 2.92
N PRO A 295 -2.53 -19.96 3.29
CA PRO A 295 -1.75 -21.16 3.60
C PRO A 295 -1.15 -21.79 2.33
N LYS A 296 -0.08 -22.59 2.49
CA LYS A 296 0.69 -23.22 1.41
C LYS A 296 -0.18 -23.87 0.33
N GLU A 297 -1.19 -24.63 0.75
CA GLU A 297 -2.02 -25.45 -0.15
C GLU A 297 -2.71 -24.59 -1.21
N LYS A 298 -3.06 -23.36 -0.87
CA LYS A 298 -3.68 -22.39 -1.78
C LYS A 298 -2.67 -21.64 -2.63
N CYS A 299 -1.42 -21.52 -2.19
CA CYS A 299 -0.37 -20.80 -2.90
C CYS A 299 0.07 -21.50 -4.21
N GLU A 300 -0.21 -22.80 -4.37
CA GLU A 300 0.20 -23.60 -5.55
C GLU A 300 -0.40 -23.09 -6.86
N THR A 301 -1.64 -22.62 -6.85
CA THR A 301 -2.39 -22.22 -8.04
C THR A 301 -2.82 -20.77 -8.05
N LEU A 302 -2.48 -20.03 -6.99
CA LEU A 302 -2.89 -18.65 -6.81
C LEU A 302 -2.19 -17.73 -7.81
N THR A 303 -2.96 -16.82 -8.42
CA THR A 303 -2.44 -15.76 -9.27
C THR A 303 -2.52 -14.40 -8.57
N MET A 304 -1.55 -13.54 -8.86
CA MET A 304 -1.38 -12.26 -8.18
C MET A 304 -2.15 -11.15 -8.89
N ASP A 305 -3.44 -11.08 -8.60
CA ASP A 305 -4.34 -10.04 -9.05
C ASP A 305 -5.43 -9.76 -8.00
N PHE A 306 -6.19 -8.66 -8.18
CA PHE A 306 -7.19 -8.25 -7.20
C PHE A 306 -8.31 -9.27 -7.01
N ASP A 307 -8.81 -9.84 -8.10
CA ASP A 307 -10.00 -10.68 -8.06
C ASP A 307 -9.66 -12.09 -7.55
N SER A 308 -8.51 -12.66 -7.99
CA SER A 308 -8.05 -13.97 -7.52
C SER A 308 -7.79 -13.97 -6.02
N LEU A 309 -7.13 -12.93 -5.50
CA LEU A 309 -6.85 -12.81 -4.08
C LEU A 309 -8.11 -12.52 -3.26
N MET A 310 -9.06 -11.77 -3.82
CA MET A 310 -10.35 -11.53 -3.18
C MET A 310 -11.18 -12.84 -3.07
N ALA A 311 -11.14 -13.70 -4.08
CA ALA A 311 -11.79 -15.00 -4.05
C ALA A 311 -11.25 -15.88 -2.90
N GLU A 312 -9.96 -15.75 -2.56
CA GLU A 312 -9.33 -16.42 -1.43
C GLU A 312 -9.50 -15.67 -0.08
N LYS A 313 -10.38 -14.69 -0.05
CA LYS A 313 -10.64 -13.84 1.15
C LYS A 313 -9.37 -13.13 1.65
N SER A 314 -8.52 -12.73 0.71
CA SER A 314 -7.34 -11.90 0.92
C SER A 314 -7.37 -10.70 -0.05
N GLY A 315 -6.25 -10.08 -0.33
CA GLY A 315 -6.19 -8.95 -1.26
C GLY A 315 -4.79 -8.70 -1.80
N LEU A 316 -4.73 -8.14 -3.01
CA LEU A 316 -3.46 -7.74 -3.63
C LEU A 316 -2.77 -6.61 -2.86
N GLY A 317 -3.56 -5.74 -2.23
CA GLY A 317 -3.03 -4.63 -1.45
C GLY A 317 -1.97 -3.85 -2.21
N THR A 318 -0.82 -3.67 -1.59
CA THR A 318 0.36 -3.02 -2.19
C THR A 318 1.23 -3.98 -3.00
N ALA A 319 0.91 -5.29 -3.04
CA ALA A 319 1.75 -6.37 -3.55
C ALA A 319 3.07 -6.56 -2.78
N GLY A 320 3.05 -6.27 -1.48
CA GLY A 320 4.10 -6.62 -0.53
C GLY A 320 3.96 -8.08 -0.11
N ILE A 321 4.71 -8.96 -0.76
CA ILE A 321 4.66 -10.41 -0.55
C ILE A 321 5.60 -10.76 0.59
N VAL A 322 5.07 -11.33 1.69
CA VAL A 322 5.87 -11.81 2.82
C VAL A 322 5.71 -13.33 2.93
N VAL A 323 6.78 -14.05 2.65
CA VAL A 323 6.84 -15.51 2.71
C VAL A 323 7.17 -15.95 4.13
N ILE A 324 6.38 -16.85 4.69
CA ILE A 324 6.56 -17.42 6.03
C ILE A 324 6.78 -18.92 5.86
N ASN A 325 7.94 -19.43 6.30
CA ASN A 325 8.24 -20.85 6.27
C ASN A 325 7.92 -21.53 7.62
N LYS A 326 7.97 -22.85 7.65
CA LYS A 326 7.64 -23.67 8.84
C LYS A 326 8.60 -23.49 10.02
N ASP A 327 9.76 -22.86 9.80
CA ASP A 327 10.71 -22.56 10.87
C ASP A 327 10.27 -21.34 11.70
N GLN A 328 9.24 -20.60 11.21
CA GLN A 328 8.68 -19.44 11.89
C GLN A 328 7.45 -19.83 12.73
N ASP A 329 7.32 -19.15 13.84
CA ASP A 329 6.12 -19.24 14.67
C ASP A 329 5.04 -18.31 14.12
N ILE A 330 4.06 -18.85 13.39
CA ILE A 330 3.02 -18.09 12.71
C ILE A 330 2.20 -17.21 13.68
N ILE A 331 1.97 -17.68 14.92
CA ILE A 331 1.20 -16.94 15.92
C ILE A 331 2.01 -15.73 16.42
N LYS A 332 3.33 -15.91 16.65
CA LYS A 332 4.22 -14.79 17.00
C LYS A 332 4.36 -13.78 15.88
N CYS A 333 4.42 -14.25 14.62
CA CYS A 333 4.44 -13.37 13.46
C CYS A 333 3.19 -12.46 13.45
N MET A 334 2.02 -13.04 13.64
CA MET A 334 0.76 -12.29 13.65
C MET A 334 0.61 -11.40 14.89
N ALA A 335 1.07 -11.83 16.06
CA ALA A 335 1.13 -10.97 17.25
C ALA A 335 2.02 -9.72 17.01
N ARG A 336 3.14 -9.88 16.27
CA ARG A 336 4.02 -8.77 15.89
C ARG A 336 3.32 -7.79 14.95
N ILE A 337 2.55 -8.28 13.98
CA ILE A 337 1.75 -7.46 13.07
C ILE A 337 0.65 -6.72 13.86
N ALA A 338 -0.07 -7.40 14.73
CA ALA A 338 -1.09 -6.78 15.57
C ALA A 338 -0.52 -5.67 16.48
N ARG A 339 0.71 -5.87 17.00
CA ARG A 339 1.43 -4.83 17.75
C ARG A 339 1.73 -3.61 16.90
N PHE A 340 2.13 -3.80 15.64
CA PHE A 340 2.35 -2.70 14.70
C PHE A 340 1.07 -1.87 14.53
N TYR A 341 -0.06 -2.51 14.24
CA TYR A 341 -1.34 -1.78 14.07
C TYR A 341 -1.82 -1.11 15.35
N LYS A 342 -1.59 -1.72 16.51
CA LYS A 342 -1.87 -1.05 17.78
C LYS A 342 -1.06 0.24 17.95
N HIS A 343 0.19 0.23 17.54
CA HIS A 343 1.08 1.40 17.62
C HIS A 343 0.67 2.48 16.62
N GLU A 344 0.28 2.10 15.40
CA GLU A 344 -0.01 2.99 14.28
C GLU A 344 -1.46 3.51 14.25
N SER A 345 -2.34 3.05 15.13
CA SER A 345 -3.69 3.60 15.25
C SER A 345 -3.66 5.07 15.63
N CYS A 346 -4.32 5.93 14.84
CA CYS A 346 -4.38 7.37 15.13
C CYS A 346 -5.23 7.71 16.37
N GLY A 347 -5.96 6.74 16.91
CA GLY A 347 -6.77 6.87 18.11
C GLY A 347 -8.09 7.62 17.94
N GLN A 348 -8.50 7.96 16.72
CA GLN A 348 -9.70 8.74 16.47
C GLN A 348 -10.98 7.98 16.82
N CYS A 349 -11.18 6.76 16.29
CA CYS A 349 -12.39 5.97 16.52
C CYS A 349 -12.18 4.85 17.54
N THR A 350 -13.15 4.66 18.42
CA THR A 350 -13.06 3.73 19.55
C THR A 350 -12.78 2.29 19.16
N PRO A 351 -13.45 1.68 18.15
CA PRO A 351 -13.19 0.29 17.80
C PRO A 351 -11.72 0.02 17.42
N CYS A 352 -11.10 0.90 16.65
CA CYS A 352 -9.69 0.80 16.27
C CYS A 352 -8.76 1.08 17.47
N ARG A 353 -8.99 2.20 18.18
CA ARG A 353 -8.12 2.64 19.28
C ARG A 353 -7.99 1.59 20.37
N GLU A 354 -9.10 1.02 20.80
CA GLU A 354 -9.15 0.03 21.90
C GLU A 354 -8.97 -1.39 21.38
N GLY A 355 -9.69 -1.77 20.33
CA GLY A 355 -9.73 -3.13 19.81
C GLY A 355 -8.39 -3.61 19.27
N SER A 356 -7.60 -2.73 18.62
CA SER A 356 -6.25 -3.11 18.14
C SER A 356 -5.33 -3.51 19.31
N GLY A 357 -5.45 -2.82 20.44
CA GLY A 357 -4.72 -3.17 21.67
C GLY A 357 -5.19 -4.48 22.30
N TRP A 358 -6.48 -4.79 22.22
CA TRP A 358 -7.03 -6.06 22.71
C TRP A 358 -6.56 -7.22 21.83
N MET A 359 -6.69 -7.11 20.52
CA MET A 359 -6.21 -8.14 19.57
C MET A 359 -4.73 -8.46 19.81
N TRP A 360 -3.87 -7.43 19.93
CA TRP A 360 -2.45 -7.66 20.18
C TRP A 360 -2.20 -8.42 21.51
N ARG A 361 -2.80 -7.99 22.63
CA ARG A 361 -2.60 -8.65 23.91
C ARG A 361 -3.11 -10.09 23.92
N MET A 362 -4.25 -10.36 23.28
CA MET A 362 -4.78 -11.71 23.17
C MET A 362 -3.86 -12.61 22.34
N LEU A 363 -3.34 -12.11 21.21
CA LEU A 363 -2.36 -12.84 20.37
C LEU A 363 -1.04 -13.10 21.11
N GLU A 364 -0.54 -12.16 21.93
CA GLU A 364 0.65 -12.37 22.77
C GLU A 364 0.43 -13.50 23.78
N ARG A 365 -0.75 -13.59 24.40
CA ARG A 365 -1.11 -14.69 25.30
C ARG A 365 -1.21 -16.01 24.56
N MET A 366 -1.86 -16.03 23.38
CA MET A 366 -1.94 -17.21 22.52
C MET A 366 -0.55 -17.70 22.08
N ALA A 367 0.35 -16.78 21.74
CA ALA A 367 1.71 -17.12 21.37
C ALA A 367 2.53 -17.76 22.51
N LYS A 368 2.18 -17.44 23.76
CA LYS A 368 2.80 -18.01 24.97
C LYS A 368 2.13 -19.28 25.48
N GLY A 369 1.01 -19.70 24.91
CA GLY A 369 0.22 -20.82 25.40
C GLY A 369 -0.55 -20.52 26.70
N GLU A 370 -0.92 -19.26 26.93
CA GLU A 370 -1.59 -18.77 28.14
C GLU A 370 -3.07 -18.41 27.92
N ALA A 371 -3.57 -18.54 26.68
CA ALA A 371 -4.95 -18.19 26.35
C ALA A 371 -5.94 -19.30 26.71
N THR A 372 -7.19 -18.91 26.98
CA THR A 372 -8.30 -19.84 27.18
C THR A 372 -9.06 -20.03 25.87
N LYS A 373 -9.93 -21.05 25.82
CA LYS A 373 -10.81 -21.27 24.66
C LYS A 373 -11.70 -20.05 24.39
N ASP A 374 -12.29 -19.49 25.43
CA ASP A 374 -13.15 -18.31 25.34
C ASP A 374 -12.37 -17.11 24.76
N GLU A 375 -11.08 -16.97 25.09
CA GLU A 375 -10.22 -15.90 24.52
C GLU A 375 -9.95 -16.13 23.02
N VAL A 376 -9.81 -17.37 22.57
CA VAL A 376 -9.64 -17.67 21.14
C VAL A 376 -10.89 -17.31 20.33
N ASP A 377 -12.06 -17.67 20.85
CA ASP A 377 -13.34 -17.34 20.23
C ASP A 377 -13.61 -15.82 20.29
N MET A 378 -13.35 -15.19 21.43
CA MET A 378 -13.48 -13.73 21.62
C MET A 378 -12.58 -12.93 20.67
N LEU A 379 -11.39 -13.44 20.32
CA LEU A 379 -10.51 -12.76 19.35
C LEU A 379 -11.22 -12.57 18.01
N GLY A 380 -11.95 -13.57 17.54
CA GLY A 380 -12.78 -13.47 16.33
C GLY A 380 -13.84 -12.38 16.45
N ASP A 381 -14.56 -12.34 17.58
CA ASP A 381 -15.59 -11.33 17.83
C ASP A 381 -15.00 -9.91 17.88
N VAL A 382 -13.85 -9.72 18.53
CA VAL A 382 -13.15 -8.42 18.57
C VAL A 382 -12.79 -7.96 17.16
N THR A 383 -12.27 -8.85 16.29
CA THR A 383 -11.97 -8.48 14.91
C THR A 383 -13.21 -8.02 14.14
N ASN A 384 -14.35 -8.69 14.34
CA ASN A 384 -15.61 -8.35 13.68
C ASN A 384 -16.21 -7.02 14.18
N GLN A 385 -15.94 -6.64 15.43
CA GLN A 385 -16.35 -5.33 15.97
C GLN A 385 -15.44 -4.18 15.51
N ILE A 386 -14.29 -4.46 14.91
CA ILE A 386 -13.39 -3.44 14.33
C ILE A 386 -13.66 -3.29 12.84
N ALA A 387 -13.65 -4.39 12.08
CA ALA A 387 -13.88 -4.38 10.65
C ALA A 387 -15.27 -3.81 10.32
N GLY A 388 -15.33 -2.79 9.45
CA GLY A 388 -16.56 -2.12 9.07
C GLY A 388 -17.14 -1.12 10.09
N HIS A 389 -16.48 -0.94 11.26
CA HIS A 389 -16.97 -0.05 12.32
C HIS A 389 -16.02 1.13 12.60
N THR A 390 -15.14 1.43 11.69
CA THR A 390 -14.13 2.50 11.81
C THR A 390 -14.29 3.58 10.74
N ILE A 391 -13.70 4.75 10.99
CA ILE A 391 -13.78 5.90 10.07
C ILE A 391 -13.04 5.62 8.76
N CYS A 392 -11.96 4.83 8.81
CA CYS A 392 -11.12 4.52 7.65
C CYS A 392 -10.77 3.03 7.59
N ALA A 393 -10.24 2.59 6.45
CA ALA A 393 -9.87 1.19 6.20
C ALA A 393 -8.70 0.67 7.08
N PHE A 394 -8.18 1.46 7.99
CA PHE A 394 -7.22 0.98 8.98
C PHE A 394 -7.84 -0.10 9.90
N GLY A 395 -9.14 0.00 10.17
CA GLY A 395 -9.86 -1.03 10.94
C GLY A 395 -9.76 -2.39 10.29
N GLU A 396 -10.06 -2.46 9.00
CA GLU A 396 -9.90 -3.65 8.18
C GLU A 396 -8.45 -4.11 8.15
N GLY A 397 -7.52 -3.20 7.84
CA GLY A 397 -6.08 -3.51 7.78
C GLY A 397 -5.51 -4.07 9.07
N SER A 398 -6.06 -3.70 10.24
CA SER A 398 -5.64 -4.24 11.54
C SER A 398 -6.30 -5.58 11.89
N SER A 399 -7.54 -5.81 11.46
CA SER A 399 -8.33 -6.98 11.85
C SER A 399 -8.25 -8.14 10.82
N TRP A 400 -8.18 -7.86 9.54
CA TRP A 400 -8.14 -8.88 8.49
C TRP A 400 -6.98 -9.87 8.60
N PRO A 401 -5.74 -9.45 8.92
CA PRO A 401 -4.64 -10.39 9.15
C PRO A 401 -4.97 -11.40 10.25
N VAL A 402 -5.59 -10.93 11.35
CA VAL A 402 -5.98 -11.77 12.47
C VAL A 402 -7.13 -12.73 12.09
N GLN A 403 -8.10 -12.26 11.32
CA GLN A 403 -9.14 -13.10 10.73
C GLN A 403 -8.55 -14.19 9.82
N GLY A 404 -7.51 -13.85 9.04
CA GLY A 404 -6.76 -14.81 8.23
C GLY A 404 -6.09 -15.89 9.07
N LEU A 405 -5.42 -15.50 10.15
CA LEU A 405 -4.81 -16.44 11.11
C LEU A 405 -5.86 -17.38 11.70
N LEU A 406 -6.96 -16.85 12.22
CA LEU A 406 -8.03 -17.66 12.80
C LEU A 406 -8.70 -18.61 11.79
N ARG A 407 -8.80 -18.19 10.52
CA ARG A 407 -9.38 -19.00 9.46
C ARG A 407 -8.55 -20.23 9.13
N HIS A 408 -7.23 -20.10 9.13
CA HIS A 408 -6.34 -21.11 8.60
C HIS A 408 -5.49 -21.83 9.66
N PHE A 409 -5.27 -21.21 10.82
CA PHE A 409 -4.35 -21.70 11.86
C PHE A 409 -5.00 -21.73 13.26
N LYS A 410 -6.35 -21.73 13.34
CA LYS A 410 -7.05 -21.80 14.63
C LYS A 410 -6.65 -23.05 15.41
N LYS A 411 -6.51 -24.18 14.74
CA LYS A 411 -6.11 -25.45 15.36
C LYS A 411 -4.72 -25.37 16.01
N GLU A 412 -3.76 -24.74 15.37
CA GLU A 412 -2.41 -24.53 15.95
C GLU A 412 -2.46 -23.65 17.20
N ILE A 413 -3.36 -22.65 17.23
CA ILE A 413 -3.57 -21.83 18.42
C ILE A 413 -4.16 -22.67 19.54
N GLU A 414 -5.17 -23.49 19.26
CA GLU A 414 -5.84 -24.35 20.23
C GLU A 414 -4.89 -25.42 20.80
N GLU A 415 -4.12 -26.10 19.95
CA GLU A 415 -3.12 -27.09 20.35
C GLU A 415 -2.02 -26.48 21.23
N ARG A 416 -1.51 -25.28 20.89
CA ARG A 416 -0.50 -24.59 21.68
C ARG A 416 -0.98 -24.23 23.08
N ASN A 417 -2.24 -23.82 23.18
CA ASN A 417 -2.78 -23.35 24.45
C ASN A 417 -3.30 -24.51 25.34
N ASN A 418 -3.34 -25.73 24.80
CA ASN A 418 -3.73 -26.96 25.48
C ASN A 418 -4.89 -26.70 26.44
N LEU A 419 -6.05 -26.37 25.87
CA LEU A 419 -7.19 -25.78 26.56
C LEU A 419 -7.72 -26.61 27.72
N ASP A 420 -7.51 -27.92 27.67
CA ASP A 420 -7.92 -28.81 28.75
C ASP A 420 -7.02 -28.70 30.00
N LEU A 421 -5.70 -28.49 29.80
CA LEU A 421 -4.74 -28.25 30.89
C LEU A 421 -4.89 -26.87 31.55
N ILE A 422 -5.41 -25.90 30.84
CA ILE A 422 -5.59 -24.53 31.36
C ILE A 422 -6.78 -24.48 32.33
N VAL A 423 -7.79 -25.30 32.14
CA VAL A 423 -8.91 -25.45 33.09
C VAL A 423 -8.39 -25.96 34.44
N GLU A 424 -7.47 -26.92 34.46
CA GLU A 424 -6.81 -27.37 35.69
C GLU A 424 -5.93 -26.29 36.33
N LYS A 425 -5.17 -25.53 35.53
CA LYS A 425 -4.36 -24.41 36.03
C LYS A 425 -5.16 -23.23 36.54
N LYS A 426 -6.36 -22.93 36.00
CA LYS A 426 -7.26 -21.91 36.54
C LYS A 426 -7.69 -22.20 37.99
N ASN A 427 -7.78 -23.46 38.34
CA ASN A 427 -8.11 -23.86 39.71
C ASN A 427 -6.89 -23.78 40.66
N THR A 428 -5.68 -23.57 40.11
CA THR A 428 -4.44 -23.53 40.88
C THR A 428 -3.73 -22.17 40.90
N ILE A 429 -4.14 -21.25 40.01
CA ILE A 429 -3.65 -19.88 40.06
C ILE A 429 -4.64 -19.06 40.89
N PRO A 430 -4.27 -18.62 42.11
CA PRO A 430 -5.10 -17.64 42.82
C PRO A 430 -5.19 -16.43 41.89
N TYR A 431 -6.40 -15.99 41.59
CA TYR A 431 -6.60 -14.65 41.08
C TYR A 431 -5.73 -13.73 41.95
N LEU A 432 -4.79 -13.05 41.35
CA LEU A 432 -4.22 -11.81 41.91
C LEU A 432 -5.33 -10.73 41.82
N VAL A 433 -6.42 -10.97 42.49
CA VAL A 433 -7.19 -9.90 43.08
C VAL A 433 -6.28 -9.33 44.14
N ASP A 434 -5.82 -8.13 43.86
CA ASP A 434 -5.00 -7.34 44.74
C ASP A 434 -5.53 -7.49 46.17
N GLN A 435 -4.88 -8.30 47.01
CA GLN A 435 -5.33 -8.54 48.40
C GLN A 435 -5.42 -7.23 49.18
N HIS A 436 -4.69 -6.18 48.72
CA HIS A 436 -4.85 -4.80 49.18
C HIS A 436 -6.25 -4.20 48.99
N LEU A 437 -7.08 -4.70 48.06
CA LEU A 437 -8.46 -4.26 47.91
C LEU A 437 -9.48 -5.04 48.78
N LEU A 438 -9.14 -6.24 49.24
CA LEU A 438 -9.95 -7.01 50.14
C LEU A 438 -9.74 -6.62 51.62
N ASP A 439 -8.54 -6.22 51.98
CA ASP A 439 -8.21 -5.76 53.34
C ASP A 439 -8.82 -4.38 53.68
N LYS A 440 -9.15 -3.58 52.67
CA LYS A 440 -9.85 -2.29 52.87
C LYS A 440 -11.36 -2.41 53.06
N LYS A 441 -11.97 -3.58 52.91
CA LYS A 441 -13.40 -3.80 53.18
C LYS A 441 -13.69 -4.35 54.55
N ASN A 442 -12.65 -4.69 55.34
CA ASN A 442 -12.76 -5.26 56.67
C ASN A 442 -12.11 -4.41 57.79
N ALA A 443 -11.79 -3.12 57.46
CA ALA A 443 -11.29 -2.13 58.41
C ALA A 443 -12.32 -1.03 58.67
#